data_167b1becdc383d5c5f8944cf2dba8761
#
_entry.id   167b1becdc383d5c5f8944cf2dba8761
#
_cell.length_a   1.000
_cell.length_b   1.000
_cell.length_c   1.000
_cell.angle_alpha   90.00
_cell.angle_beta   90.00
_cell.angle_gamma   90.00
#
_symmetry.space_group_name_H-M   'P 1'
#
loop_
_entity.id
_entity.type
_entity.pdbx_description
1 polymer ?
#
loop_
_entity_poly.entity_id
_entity_poly.type
_entity_poly.pdbx_seq_one_letter_code
_entity_poly.pdbx_strand_id
1 'polypeptide(L)'
;ALVTGGARRLGRAIALDLARHGWRVGIHYHASEAEAASLVAEIEAFGGRAAALQADLSDLRXLPMLIEDCAEALGPATCLANNAACFAWDWPDNFDEAGWTQHHDINLRAPVFLTSAFASALPDDAPGNVINLIDQKVHALNPHYFTYTIAKSALWTATRTLAQALAPRIRVNAIAPGPVLPFEGQSDEDFARECRDTLLKQAIPMSDITATVRFLLATQSITGQMIALDGGRHLNWRPDAS
;
A
#
# COMPACT_ATOMS: atom_id res chain seq x y z
N ALA A 1 -3.03 -13.39 -4.20
CA ALA A 1 -2.80 -11.95 -3.99
C ALA A 1 -1.30 -11.66 -4.03
N LEU A 2 -0.93 -10.49 -4.51
CA LEU A 2 0.45 -9.99 -4.40
C LEU A 2 0.42 -8.75 -3.50
N VAL A 3 1.27 -8.71 -2.47
CA VAL A 3 1.39 -7.56 -1.54
C VAL A 3 2.79 -6.97 -1.65
N THR A 4 2.93 -5.76 -2.19
CA THR A 4 4.25 -5.13 -2.26
C THR A 4 4.68 -4.60 -0.89
N GLY A 5 5.98 -4.75 -0.55
CA GLY A 5 6.45 -4.44 0.80
C GLY A 5 5.76 -5.30 1.84
N GLY A 6 5.46 -6.57 1.49
CA GLY A 6 4.65 -7.46 2.32
C GLY A 6 5.38 -8.09 3.51
N ALA A 7 6.71 -7.90 3.62
CA ALA A 7 7.49 -8.62 4.63
C ALA A 7 7.38 -8.02 6.03
N ARG A 8 7.09 -6.73 6.14
CA ARG A 8 7.15 -6.01 7.43
C ARG A 8 5.95 -5.10 7.64
N ARG A 9 5.73 -4.71 8.90
CA ARG A 9 4.80 -3.64 9.29
C ARG A 9 3.40 -3.87 8.73
N LEU A 10 2.80 -2.86 8.09
CA LEU A 10 1.44 -2.92 7.55
C LEU A 10 1.32 -3.96 6.43
N GLY A 11 2.33 -4.04 5.55
CA GLY A 11 2.32 -5.04 4.48
C GLY A 11 2.24 -6.46 5.03
N ARG A 12 3.01 -6.74 6.11
CA ARG A 12 2.97 -8.05 6.77
C ARG A 12 1.58 -8.34 7.34
N ALA A 13 0.95 -7.35 7.96
CA ALA A 13 -0.40 -7.52 8.50
C ALA A 13 -1.40 -7.82 7.39
N ILE A 14 -1.31 -7.11 6.26
CA ILE A 14 -2.19 -7.34 5.10
C ILE A 14 -1.96 -8.76 4.54
N ALA A 15 -0.71 -9.15 4.34
CA ALA A 15 -0.36 -10.46 3.77
C ALA A 15 -0.88 -11.60 4.68
N LEU A 16 -0.62 -11.47 5.99
CA LEU A 16 -1.05 -12.48 6.97
C LEU A 16 -2.57 -12.58 7.06
N ASP A 17 -3.26 -11.43 7.08
CA ASP A 17 -4.74 -11.42 7.14
C ASP A 17 -5.34 -12.05 5.88
N LEU A 18 -4.82 -11.72 4.70
CA LEU A 18 -5.28 -12.33 3.45
C LEU A 18 -5.08 -13.86 3.49
N ALA A 19 -3.90 -14.33 3.94
CA ALA A 19 -3.62 -15.76 4.04
C ALA A 19 -4.60 -16.47 4.99
N ARG A 20 -4.91 -15.85 6.14
CA ARG A 20 -5.89 -16.39 7.10
C ARG A 20 -7.31 -16.48 6.52
N HIS A 21 -7.57 -15.69 5.47
CA HIS A 21 -8.86 -15.71 4.78
C HIS A 21 -8.80 -16.47 3.46
N GLY A 22 -7.84 -17.40 3.33
CA GLY A 22 -7.78 -18.37 2.23
C GLY A 22 -7.07 -17.92 0.96
N TRP A 23 -6.44 -16.75 0.98
CA TRP A 23 -5.66 -16.31 -0.20
C TRP A 23 -4.29 -16.97 -0.22
N ARG A 24 -3.82 -17.29 -1.41
CA ARG A 24 -2.39 -17.57 -1.66
C ARG A 24 -1.70 -16.23 -1.81
N VAL A 25 -0.60 -15.98 -1.10
CA VAL A 25 -0.06 -14.62 -0.97
C VAL A 25 1.41 -14.53 -1.42
N GLY A 26 1.65 -13.77 -2.50
CA GLY A 26 2.99 -13.35 -2.88
C GLY A 26 3.41 -12.19 -1.98
N ILE A 27 4.50 -12.39 -1.26
CA ILE A 27 5.05 -11.43 -0.30
C ILE A 27 6.27 -10.77 -0.94
N HIS A 28 6.04 -9.60 -1.56
CA HIS A 28 7.18 -8.90 -2.16
C HIS A 28 8.01 -8.21 -1.10
N TYR A 29 9.34 -8.28 -1.26
CA TYR A 29 10.32 -7.56 -0.44
C TYR A 29 11.46 -7.05 -1.33
N HIS A 30 12.17 -6.02 -0.84
CA HIS A 30 13.39 -5.54 -1.51
C HIS A 30 14.61 -6.12 -0.80
N ALA A 31 14.81 -5.77 0.50
CA ALA A 31 15.97 -6.18 1.28
C ALA A 31 15.61 -6.99 2.54
N SER A 32 14.32 -7.21 2.81
CA SER A 32 13.84 -7.86 4.05
C SER A 32 13.61 -9.36 3.83
N GLU A 33 14.65 -10.07 3.39
CA GLU A 33 14.56 -11.50 3.05
C GLU A 33 14.17 -12.36 4.26
N ALA A 34 14.83 -12.13 5.39
CA ALA A 34 14.58 -12.94 6.60
C ALA A 34 13.14 -12.76 7.10
N GLU A 35 12.63 -11.52 7.07
CA GLU A 35 11.26 -11.25 7.49
C GLU A 35 10.24 -11.85 6.50
N ALA A 36 10.54 -11.81 5.20
CA ALA A 36 9.68 -12.44 4.20
C ALA A 36 9.64 -13.96 4.39
N ALA A 37 10.80 -14.60 4.59
CA ALA A 37 10.88 -16.04 4.84
C ALA A 37 10.15 -16.42 6.13
N SER A 38 10.33 -15.62 7.19
CA SER A 38 9.62 -15.82 8.46
C SER A 38 8.10 -15.76 8.28
N LEU A 39 7.61 -14.82 7.46
CA LEU A 39 6.17 -14.71 7.22
C LEU A 39 5.66 -15.88 6.37
N VAL A 40 6.42 -16.34 5.38
CA VAL A 40 6.05 -17.54 4.61
C VAL A 40 5.88 -18.72 5.56
N ALA A 41 6.88 -18.96 6.44
CA ALA A 41 6.83 -20.07 7.40
C ALA A 41 5.62 -19.94 8.35
N GLU A 42 5.32 -18.72 8.82
CA GLU A 42 4.13 -18.49 9.66
C GLU A 42 2.83 -18.85 8.92
N ILE A 43 2.72 -18.44 7.66
CA ILE A 43 1.52 -18.73 6.85
C ILE A 43 1.38 -20.24 6.62
N GLU A 44 2.48 -20.92 6.30
CA GLU A 44 2.47 -22.36 6.06
C GLU A 44 2.14 -23.14 7.34
N ALA A 45 2.51 -22.64 8.50
CA ALA A 45 2.25 -23.31 9.79
C ALA A 45 0.75 -23.47 10.08
N PHE A 46 -0.11 -22.61 9.53
CA PHE A 46 -1.55 -22.80 9.66
C PHE A 46 -2.21 -23.34 8.37
N GLY A 47 -1.41 -23.85 7.43
CA GLY A 47 -1.92 -24.50 6.21
C GLY A 47 -2.18 -23.54 5.05
N GLY A 48 -1.78 -22.26 5.17
CA GLY A 48 -1.86 -21.32 4.08
C GLY A 48 -0.76 -21.53 3.04
N ARG A 49 -0.79 -20.75 1.96
CA ARG A 49 0.26 -20.81 0.92
C ARG A 49 0.80 -19.42 0.67
N ALA A 50 2.12 -19.28 0.69
CA ALA A 50 2.78 -18.01 0.41
C ALA A 50 4.10 -18.22 -0.31
N ALA A 51 4.59 -17.17 -0.96
CA ALA A 51 5.91 -17.17 -1.60
C ALA A 51 6.58 -15.81 -1.37
N ALA A 52 7.85 -15.83 -0.99
CA ALA A 52 8.66 -14.62 -0.85
C ALA A 52 9.22 -14.26 -2.24
N LEU A 53 9.00 -13.02 -2.68
CA LEU A 53 9.30 -12.56 -4.04
C LEU A 53 10.17 -11.29 -3.94
N GLN A 54 11.42 -11.40 -4.39
CA GLN A 54 12.37 -10.28 -4.29
C GLN A 54 12.31 -9.42 -5.56
N ALA A 55 12.22 -8.11 -5.39
CA ALA A 55 12.36 -7.18 -6.52
C ALA A 55 12.78 -5.81 -6.00
N ASP A 56 13.46 -5.04 -6.85
CA ASP A 56 13.65 -3.61 -6.64
C ASP A 56 12.57 -2.88 -7.44
N LEU A 57 11.64 -2.27 -6.77
CA LEU A 57 10.52 -1.58 -7.43
C LEU A 57 10.95 -0.31 -8.20
N SER A 58 12.17 0.17 -7.99
CA SER A 58 12.68 1.28 -8.81
C SER A 58 13.14 0.82 -10.19
N ASP A 59 13.38 -0.48 -10.38
CA ASP A 59 13.73 -1.03 -11.69
C ASP A 59 12.47 -1.48 -12.44
N LEU A 60 12.09 -0.72 -13.45
CA LEU A 60 10.86 -1.00 -14.21
C LEU A 60 10.87 -2.37 -14.87
N ARG A 61 12.04 -2.95 -15.12
CA ARG A 61 12.13 -4.30 -15.71
C ARG A 61 11.67 -5.39 -14.74
N UNK A 62 11.70 -5.21 -13.53
CA UNK A 62 11.39 -6.04 -12.58
C UNK A 62 10.01 -6.20 -12.33
N LEU A 63 9.32 -5.15 -12.78
CA LEU A 63 7.91 -5.14 -12.35
C LEU A 63 7.05 -6.21 -13.04
N PRO A 64 7.13 -6.40 -14.37
CA PRO A 64 6.40 -7.52 -14.97
C PRO A 64 6.87 -8.87 -14.44
N MET A 65 8.17 -9.02 -14.22
CA MET A 65 8.75 -10.27 -13.70
C MET A 65 8.17 -10.62 -12.32
N LEU A 66 7.98 -9.62 -11.47
CA LEU A 66 7.38 -9.85 -10.14
C LEU A 66 5.96 -10.43 -10.25
N ILE A 67 5.17 -9.99 -11.24
CA ILE A 67 3.84 -10.55 -11.50
C ILE A 67 3.95 -11.98 -12.01
N GLU A 68 4.91 -12.22 -12.93
CA GLU A 68 5.16 -13.56 -13.50
C GLU A 68 5.63 -14.54 -12.41
N ASP A 69 6.60 -14.15 -11.58
CA ASP A 69 7.12 -14.97 -10.48
C ASP A 69 5.99 -15.32 -9.49
N CYS A 70 5.12 -14.34 -9.21
CA CYS A 70 3.97 -14.58 -8.34
C CYS A 70 3.03 -15.62 -8.97
N ALA A 71 2.79 -15.51 -10.28
CA ALA A 71 1.91 -16.44 -10.98
C ALA A 71 2.53 -17.84 -11.06
N GLU A 72 3.85 -17.94 -11.26
CA GLU A 72 4.55 -19.23 -11.28
C GLU A 72 4.47 -19.93 -9.91
N ALA A 73 4.70 -19.18 -8.83
CA ALA A 73 4.73 -19.77 -7.48
C ALA A 73 3.34 -20.13 -6.96
N LEU A 74 2.31 -19.32 -7.26
CA LEU A 74 1.04 -19.37 -6.56
C LEU A 74 -0.19 -19.42 -7.48
N GLY A 75 0.00 -19.30 -8.79
CA GLY A 75 -1.08 -19.09 -9.74
C GLY A 75 -1.35 -17.62 -9.98
N PRO A 76 -2.09 -17.27 -11.04
CA PRO A 76 -2.31 -15.88 -11.40
C PRO A 76 -2.87 -15.07 -10.23
N ALA A 77 -2.30 -13.89 -10.01
CA ALA A 77 -2.78 -12.99 -8.97
C ALA A 77 -4.09 -12.33 -9.42
N THR A 78 -5.09 -12.35 -8.56
CA THR A 78 -6.36 -11.63 -8.79
C THR A 78 -6.51 -10.43 -7.85
N CYS A 79 -5.53 -10.21 -6.97
CA CYS A 79 -5.46 -9.04 -6.11
C CYS A 79 -4.04 -8.52 -6.07
N LEU A 80 -3.87 -7.22 -6.28
CA LEU A 80 -2.60 -6.51 -6.12
C LEU A 80 -2.77 -5.44 -5.04
N ALA A 81 -2.04 -5.57 -3.92
CA ALA A 81 -2.00 -4.54 -2.88
C ALA A 81 -0.67 -3.77 -3.01
N ASN A 82 -0.74 -2.55 -3.53
CA ASN A 82 0.40 -1.65 -3.65
C ASN A 82 0.63 -0.96 -2.31
N ASN A 83 1.38 -1.64 -1.43
CA ASN A 83 1.68 -1.17 -0.08
C ASN A 83 3.11 -0.65 0.09
N ALA A 84 4.06 -1.10 -0.71
CA ALA A 84 5.44 -0.64 -0.61
C ALA A 84 5.50 0.89 -0.70
N ALA A 85 6.32 1.50 0.13
CA ALA A 85 6.49 2.95 0.14
C ALA A 85 7.87 3.30 0.67
N CYS A 86 8.43 4.38 0.19
CA CYS A 86 9.50 5.07 0.87
C CYS A 86 8.92 6.36 1.47
N PHE A 87 9.48 6.77 2.60
CA PHE A 87 8.97 7.89 3.38
C PHE A 87 10.17 8.57 4.05
N ALA A 88 10.54 9.71 3.52
CA ALA A 88 11.67 10.48 4.03
C ALA A 88 11.24 11.94 4.17
N TRP A 89 11.74 12.59 5.21
CA TRP A 89 11.39 13.98 5.48
C TRP A 89 12.05 14.91 4.47
N ASP A 90 11.27 15.84 3.91
CA ASP A 90 11.74 16.92 3.07
C ASP A 90 10.79 18.11 3.14
N TRP A 91 11.19 19.22 2.55
CA TRP A 91 10.48 20.50 2.58
C TRP A 91 10.66 21.20 1.22
N PRO A 92 9.77 22.10 0.80
CA PRO A 92 9.85 22.70 -0.54
C PRO A 92 11.14 23.44 -0.90
N ASP A 93 11.96 23.82 0.06
CA ASP A 93 13.21 24.50 -0.23
C ASP A 93 14.46 23.65 0.07
N ASN A 94 14.30 22.39 0.46
CA ASN A 94 15.46 21.54 0.77
C ASN A 94 15.38 20.11 0.21
N PHE A 95 14.41 19.80 -0.67
CA PHE A 95 14.40 18.49 -1.30
C PHE A 95 15.50 18.42 -2.39
N ASP A 96 15.95 17.21 -2.70
CA ASP A 96 16.94 16.99 -3.74
C ASP A 96 16.41 16.03 -4.81
N GLU A 97 17.17 15.92 -5.91
CA GLU A 97 16.79 15.09 -7.05
C GLU A 97 16.70 13.59 -6.66
N ALA A 98 17.58 13.12 -5.78
CA ALA A 98 17.60 11.71 -5.38
C ALA A 98 16.34 11.35 -4.57
N GLY A 99 15.99 12.17 -3.58
CA GLY A 99 14.76 11.98 -2.79
C GLY A 99 13.50 12.09 -3.65
N TRP A 100 13.48 13.11 -4.53
CA TRP A 100 12.39 13.27 -5.50
C TRP A 100 12.22 11.99 -6.33
N THR A 101 13.30 11.51 -6.92
CA THR A 101 13.28 10.33 -7.77
C THR A 101 12.81 9.10 -6.98
N GLN A 102 13.39 8.88 -5.78
CA GLN A 102 13.04 7.73 -4.96
C GLN A 102 11.55 7.74 -4.57
N HIS A 103 11.03 8.91 -4.13
CA HIS A 103 9.61 9.00 -3.78
C HIS A 103 8.71 8.73 -4.98
N HIS A 104 9.06 9.25 -6.16
CA HIS A 104 8.22 9.06 -7.34
C HIS A 104 8.34 7.63 -7.89
N ASP A 105 9.54 7.05 -7.87
CA ASP A 105 9.72 5.67 -8.34
C ASP A 105 8.93 4.68 -7.51
N ILE A 106 9.05 4.75 -6.18
CA ILE A 106 8.47 3.74 -5.30
C ILE A 106 6.99 4.03 -5.01
N ASN A 107 6.62 5.29 -4.77
CA ASN A 107 5.26 5.62 -4.32
C ASN A 107 4.28 5.89 -5.46
N LEU A 108 4.76 6.07 -6.69
CA LEU A 108 3.89 6.38 -7.84
C LEU A 108 4.18 5.48 -9.04
N ARG A 109 5.42 5.51 -9.56
CA ARG A 109 5.74 4.81 -10.81
C ARG A 109 5.56 3.31 -10.66
N ALA A 110 6.11 2.71 -9.59
CA ALA A 110 5.97 1.27 -9.37
C ALA A 110 4.51 0.82 -9.26
N PRO A 111 3.65 1.44 -8.41
CA PRO A 111 2.23 1.04 -8.37
C PRO A 111 1.52 1.12 -9.71
N VAL A 112 1.78 2.17 -10.50
CA VAL A 112 1.13 2.34 -11.82
C VAL A 112 1.58 1.25 -12.79
N PHE A 113 2.90 1.00 -12.88
CA PHE A 113 3.43 0.00 -13.79
C PHE A 113 3.08 -1.43 -13.34
N LEU A 114 3.10 -1.70 -12.02
CA LEU A 114 2.64 -3.00 -11.50
C LEU A 114 1.16 -3.22 -11.81
N THR A 115 0.33 -2.16 -11.72
CA THR A 115 -1.08 -2.28 -12.07
C THR A 115 -1.24 -2.61 -13.55
N SER A 116 -0.43 -2.00 -14.41
CA SER A 116 -0.46 -2.30 -15.85
C SER A 116 -0.02 -3.75 -16.12
N ALA A 117 1.08 -4.19 -15.50
CA ALA A 117 1.56 -5.58 -15.65
C ALA A 117 0.54 -6.58 -15.12
N PHE A 118 -0.06 -6.28 -13.95
CA PHE A 118 -1.12 -7.10 -13.35
C PHE A 118 -2.32 -7.23 -14.30
N ALA A 119 -2.75 -6.10 -14.89
CA ALA A 119 -3.89 -6.10 -15.82
C ALA A 119 -3.62 -6.93 -17.07
N SER A 120 -2.37 -6.90 -17.55
CA SER A 120 -1.95 -7.68 -18.72
C SER A 120 -1.86 -9.19 -18.42
N ALA A 121 -1.45 -9.54 -17.20
CA ALA A 121 -1.25 -10.95 -16.81
C ALA A 121 -2.52 -11.60 -16.25
N LEU A 122 -3.55 -10.81 -15.93
CA LEU A 122 -4.80 -11.33 -15.36
C LEU A 122 -5.56 -12.14 -16.41
N PRO A 123 -5.96 -13.39 -16.12
CA PRO A 123 -6.75 -14.18 -17.08
C PRO A 123 -8.03 -13.46 -17.52
N ASP A 124 -8.42 -13.65 -18.79
CA ASP A 124 -9.54 -12.90 -19.38
C ASP A 124 -10.87 -13.07 -18.65
N ASP A 125 -11.08 -14.24 -18.05
CA ASP A 125 -12.31 -14.58 -17.34
C ASP A 125 -12.25 -14.27 -15.83
N ALA A 126 -11.14 -13.73 -15.34
CA ALA A 126 -10.96 -13.48 -13.90
C ALA A 126 -11.19 -12.01 -13.57
N PRO A 127 -11.98 -11.71 -12.52
CA PRO A 127 -12.07 -10.35 -12.01
C PRO A 127 -10.83 -10.00 -11.18
N GLY A 128 -10.35 -8.77 -11.30
CA GLY A 128 -9.18 -8.31 -10.57
C GLY A 128 -9.49 -7.19 -9.58
N ASN A 129 -8.62 -7.06 -8.58
CA ASN A 129 -8.69 -5.96 -7.62
C ASN A 129 -7.31 -5.36 -7.41
N VAL A 130 -7.22 -4.04 -7.45
CA VAL A 130 -6.01 -3.31 -7.08
C VAL A 130 -6.36 -2.41 -5.91
N ILE A 131 -5.54 -2.47 -4.85
CA ILE A 131 -5.71 -1.62 -3.66
C ILE A 131 -4.41 -0.85 -3.45
N ASN A 132 -4.49 0.47 -3.57
CA ASN A 132 -3.33 1.36 -3.40
C ASN A 132 -3.30 1.91 -1.97
N LEU A 133 -2.21 1.68 -1.23
CA LEU A 133 -2.00 2.30 0.08
C LEU A 133 -1.46 3.73 -0.16
N ILE A 134 -2.33 4.71 0.07
CA ILE A 134 -2.02 6.13 -0.13
C ILE A 134 -1.60 6.74 1.21
N ASP A 135 -2.20 7.81 1.63
CA ASP A 135 -1.94 8.47 2.91
C ASP A 135 -2.99 9.57 3.10
N GLN A 136 -3.45 9.78 4.32
CA GLN A 136 -4.41 10.85 4.61
C GLN A 136 -3.87 12.25 4.26
N LYS A 137 -2.54 12.41 4.14
CA LYS A 137 -1.91 13.67 3.74
C LYS A 137 -2.48 14.23 2.43
N VAL A 138 -2.96 13.37 1.53
CA VAL A 138 -3.52 13.84 0.25
C VAL A 138 -4.84 14.61 0.44
N HIS A 139 -5.50 14.46 1.60
CA HIS A 139 -6.69 15.22 1.96
C HIS A 139 -6.37 16.45 2.82
N ALA A 140 -5.27 16.41 3.58
CA ALA A 140 -4.89 17.48 4.52
C ALA A 140 -3.47 17.94 4.21
N LEU A 141 -3.32 18.66 3.10
CA LEU A 141 -2.02 19.06 2.59
C LEU A 141 -1.29 19.99 3.55
N ASN A 142 -0.01 19.77 3.70
CA ASN A 142 0.92 20.66 4.40
C ASN A 142 2.30 20.50 3.77
N PRO A 143 3.27 21.37 4.07
CA PRO A 143 4.56 21.33 3.38
C PRO A 143 5.52 20.24 3.84
N HIS A 144 5.21 19.53 4.95
CA HIS A 144 6.07 18.44 5.42
C HIS A 144 5.96 17.21 4.51
N TYR A 145 7.10 16.56 4.25
CA TYR A 145 7.16 15.37 3.37
C TYR A 145 6.66 15.75 1.98
N PHE A 146 7.25 16.79 1.44
CA PHE A 146 6.76 17.49 0.25
C PHE A 146 6.70 16.56 -0.97
N THR A 147 7.85 15.94 -1.32
CA THR A 147 7.90 15.11 -2.53
C THR A 147 7.11 13.82 -2.37
N TYR A 148 7.09 13.25 -1.14
CA TYR A 148 6.24 12.09 -0.82
C TYR A 148 4.75 12.43 -1.04
N THR A 149 4.31 13.58 -0.52
CA THR A 149 2.89 13.99 -0.61
C THR A 149 2.48 14.19 -2.08
N ILE A 150 3.38 14.75 -2.90
CA ILE A 150 3.13 14.90 -4.34
C ILE A 150 2.95 13.51 -4.98
N ALA A 151 3.86 12.57 -4.71
CA ALA A 151 3.80 11.23 -5.29
C ALA A 151 2.50 10.50 -4.87
N LYS A 152 2.11 10.59 -3.58
CA LYS A 152 0.87 9.96 -3.10
C LYS A 152 -0.38 10.64 -3.67
N SER A 153 -0.36 11.96 -3.86
CA SER A 153 -1.47 12.69 -4.51
C SER A 153 -1.61 12.27 -5.97
N ALA A 154 -0.49 12.11 -6.66
CA ALA A 154 -0.49 11.62 -8.04
C ALA A 154 -1.01 10.17 -8.09
N LEU A 155 -0.65 9.31 -7.13
CA LEU A 155 -1.17 7.94 -7.06
C LEU A 155 -2.69 7.93 -6.81
N TRP A 156 -3.22 8.90 -6.01
CA TRP A 156 -4.67 9.04 -5.85
C TRP A 156 -5.33 9.39 -7.18
N THR A 157 -4.74 10.29 -7.94
CA THR A 157 -5.26 10.62 -9.29
C THR A 157 -5.20 9.38 -10.19
N ALA A 158 -4.07 8.67 -10.19
CA ALA A 158 -3.89 7.45 -10.98
C ALA A 158 -4.91 6.35 -10.57
N THR A 159 -5.23 6.23 -9.29
CA THR A 159 -6.25 5.27 -8.81
C THR A 159 -7.58 5.47 -9.53
N ARG A 160 -8.03 6.71 -9.66
CA ARG A 160 -9.31 7.03 -10.31
C ARG A 160 -9.27 6.78 -11.82
N THR A 161 -8.20 7.20 -12.48
CA THR A 161 -8.08 7.01 -13.92
C THR A 161 -7.88 5.54 -14.30
N LEU A 162 -7.14 4.78 -13.49
CA LEU A 162 -7.00 3.33 -13.67
C LEU A 162 -8.33 2.62 -13.45
N ALA A 163 -9.13 3.07 -12.46
CA ALA A 163 -10.47 2.50 -12.25
C ALA A 163 -11.37 2.70 -13.48
N GLN A 164 -11.28 3.88 -14.13
CA GLN A 164 -12.03 4.15 -15.34
C GLN A 164 -11.58 3.27 -16.52
N ALA A 165 -10.25 3.12 -16.66
CA ALA A 165 -9.67 2.43 -17.80
C ALA A 165 -9.82 0.91 -17.73
N LEU A 166 -9.78 0.34 -16.50
CA LEU A 166 -9.71 -1.11 -16.31
C LEU A 166 -11.06 -1.76 -15.97
N ALA A 167 -12.10 -0.94 -15.74
CA ALA A 167 -13.45 -1.45 -15.53
C ALA A 167 -14.00 -2.06 -16.83
N PRO A 168 -14.88 -3.06 -16.77
CA PRO A 168 -15.42 -3.68 -15.55
C PRO A 168 -14.56 -4.81 -14.98
N ARG A 169 -13.49 -5.20 -15.68
CA ARG A 169 -12.71 -6.40 -15.33
C ARG A 169 -11.90 -6.24 -14.04
N ILE A 170 -11.35 -5.03 -13.82
CA ILE A 170 -10.50 -4.77 -12.66
C ILE A 170 -11.05 -3.56 -11.90
N ARG A 171 -11.26 -3.70 -10.60
CA ARG A 171 -11.59 -2.59 -9.71
C ARG A 171 -10.31 -2.05 -9.10
N VAL A 172 -10.18 -0.72 -9.03
CA VAL A 172 -9.00 -0.08 -8.47
C VAL A 172 -9.47 0.89 -7.38
N ASN A 173 -9.05 0.66 -6.15
CA ASN A 173 -9.44 1.48 -5.00
C ASN A 173 -8.21 1.82 -4.16
N ALA A 174 -8.41 2.62 -3.13
CA ALA A 174 -7.33 3.06 -2.26
C ALA A 174 -7.75 3.06 -0.80
N ILE A 175 -6.75 2.93 0.07
CA ILE A 175 -6.88 3.16 1.50
C ILE A 175 -5.89 4.26 1.85
N ALA A 176 -6.33 5.23 2.65
CA ALA A 176 -5.51 6.34 3.09
C ALA A 176 -5.39 6.29 4.62
N PRO A 177 -4.35 5.62 5.14
CA PRO A 177 -4.16 5.52 6.59
C PRO A 177 -3.72 6.85 7.21
N GLY A 178 -4.05 7.04 8.48
CA GLY A 178 -3.43 8.02 9.36
C GLY A 178 -2.30 7.35 10.18
N PRO A 179 -2.10 7.76 11.44
CA PRO A 179 -1.02 7.20 12.26
C PRO A 179 -1.32 5.76 12.67
N VAL A 180 -0.64 4.79 12.02
CA VAL A 180 -0.81 3.35 12.28
C VAL A 180 0.33 2.85 13.19
N LEU A 181 1.58 3.16 12.81
CA LEU A 181 2.80 2.74 13.51
C LEU A 181 3.82 3.86 13.41
N PRO A 182 4.66 4.06 14.43
CA PRO A 182 5.72 5.06 14.30
C PRO A 182 6.62 4.73 13.12
N PHE A 183 7.04 5.74 12.38
CA PHE A 183 8.01 5.53 11.30
C PHE A 183 9.42 5.45 11.89
N GLU A 184 10.35 4.99 11.09
CA GLU A 184 11.74 4.80 11.53
C GLU A 184 12.34 6.14 11.95
N GLY A 185 12.81 6.20 13.19
CA GLY A 185 13.36 7.43 13.78
C GLY A 185 12.34 8.33 14.46
N GLN A 186 11.05 8.02 14.39
CA GLN A 186 10.04 8.80 15.10
C GLN A 186 10.02 8.40 16.59
N SER A 187 10.03 9.37 17.49
CA SER A 187 9.93 9.09 18.92
C SER A 187 8.52 8.64 19.29
N ASP A 188 8.40 7.89 20.39
CA ASP A 188 7.09 7.48 20.91
C ASP A 188 6.23 8.70 21.27
N GLU A 189 6.86 9.78 21.77
CA GLU A 189 6.15 11.00 22.11
C GLU A 189 5.57 11.71 20.87
N ASP A 190 6.36 11.77 19.79
CA ASP A 190 5.88 12.36 18.52
C ASP A 190 4.74 11.54 17.93
N PHE A 191 4.87 10.21 17.96
CA PHE A 191 3.79 9.33 17.48
C PHE A 191 2.53 9.51 18.34
N ALA A 192 2.69 9.56 19.67
CA ALA A 192 1.56 9.78 20.57
C ALA A 192 0.89 11.14 20.31
N ARG A 193 1.70 12.18 20.02
CA ARG A 193 1.16 13.50 19.64
C ARG A 193 0.35 13.38 18.35
N GLU A 194 0.89 12.70 17.36
CA GLU A 194 0.20 12.46 16.07
C GLU A 194 -1.15 11.76 16.28
N CYS A 195 -1.19 10.78 17.16
CA CYS A 195 -2.43 10.08 17.50
C CYS A 195 -3.45 11.01 18.17
N ARG A 196 -2.97 11.86 19.10
CA ARG A 196 -3.84 12.84 19.76
C ARG A 196 -4.40 13.90 18.80
N ASP A 197 -3.73 14.11 17.66
CA ASP A 197 -4.20 15.08 16.65
C ASP A 197 -5.33 14.53 15.78
N THR A 198 -5.63 13.23 15.87
CA THR A 198 -6.82 12.68 15.20
C THR A 198 -8.08 13.09 16.00
N LEU A 199 -9.24 13.14 15.34
CA LEU A 199 -10.49 13.42 16.05
C LEU A 199 -10.84 12.30 17.03
N LEU A 200 -10.47 11.06 16.73
CA LEU A 200 -10.73 9.91 17.60
C LEU A 200 -9.66 9.71 18.69
N LYS A 201 -8.58 10.54 18.68
CA LYS A 201 -7.52 10.57 19.71
C LYS A 201 -6.80 9.24 19.92
N GLN A 202 -6.60 8.48 18.83
CA GLN A 202 -5.99 7.16 18.92
C GLN A 202 -5.22 6.80 17.66
N ALA A 203 -4.30 5.87 17.78
CA ALA A 203 -3.64 5.24 16.64
C ALA A 203 -4.66 4.42 15.84
N ILE A 204 -4.44 4.27 14.56
CA ILE A 204 -5.31 3.47 13.70
C ILE A 204 -4.89 2.00 13.84
N PRO A 205 -5.76 1.12 14.32
CA PRO A 205 -5.38 -0.30 14.42
C PRO A 205 -5.09 -0.90 13.05
N MET A 206 -4.04 -1.72 12.96
CA MET A 206 -3.75 -2.45 11.71
C MET A 206 -4.92 -3.35 11.31
N SER A 207 -5.68 -3.86 12.30
CA SER A 207 -6.88 -4.67 12.04
C SER A 207 -7.92 -3.92 11.21
N ASP A 208 -8.04 -2.60 11.38
CA ASP A 208 -9.02 -1.81 10.62
C ASP A 208 -8.58 -1.69 9.17
N ILE A 209 -7.25 -1.56 8.93
CA ILE A 209 -6.73 -1.52 7.57
C ILE A 209 -6.96 -2.88 6.87
N THR A 210 -6.63 -3.99 7.55
CA THR A 210 -6.80 -5.31 6.94
C THR A 210 -8.28 -5.65 6.72
N ALA A 211 -9.16 -5.26 7.65
CA ALA A 211 -10.61 -5.41 7.47
C ALA A 211 -11.11 -4.59 6.27
N THR A 212 -10.55 -3.39 6.07
CA THR A 212 -10.93 -2.56 4.92
C THR A 212 -10.42 -3.15 3.60
N VAL A 213 -9.23 -3.77 3.61
CA VAL A 213 -8.77 -4.52 2.43
C VAL A 213 -9.82 -5.60 2.08
N ARG A 214 -10.24 -6.41 3.06
CA ARG A 214 -11.25 -7.46 2.83
C ARG A 214 -12.60 -6.88 2.38
N PHE A 215 -13.00 -5.76 2.97
CA PHE A 215 -14.24 -5.06 2.58
C PHE A 215 -14.18 -4.66 1.10
N LEU A 216 -13.07 -4.05 0.66
CA LEU A 216 -12.91 -3.64 -0.73
C LEU A 216 -12.88 -4.84 -1.69
N LEU A 217 -12.29 -5.97 -1.26
CA LEU A 217 -12.29 -7.19 -2.06
C LEU A 217 -13.68 -7.76 -2.20
N ALA A 218 -14.47 -7.76 -1.13
CA ALA A 218 -15.81 -8.37 -1.10
C ALA A 218 -16.88 -7.50 -1.76
N THR A 219 -16.73 -6.16 -1.77
CA THR A 219 -17.79 -5.24 -2.20
C THR A 219 -17.61 -4.88 -3.68
N GLN A 220 -18.35 -5.57 -4.53
CA GLN A 220 -18.16 -5.51 -5.99
C GLN A 220 -18.57 -4.18 -6.63
N SER A 221 -19.39 -3.38 -5.97
CA SER A 221 -19.89 -2.12 -6.52
C SER A 221 -18.97 -0.92 -6.27
N ILE A 222 -17.78 -1.13 -5.67
CA ILE A 222 -16.86 -0.04 -5.33
C ILE A 222 -15.65 -0.06 -6.26
N THR A 223 -15.43 1.02 -7.02
CA THR A 223 -14.19 1.24 -7.77
C THR A 223 -13.92 2.75 -7.82
N GLY A 224 -12.65 3.13 -7.91
CA GLY A 224 -12.22 4.53 -7.96
C GLY A 224 -12.38 5.28 -6.66
N GLN A 225 -12.52 4.57 -5.52
CA GLN A 225 -12.75 5.20 -4.22
C GLN A 225 -11.52 5.12 -3.34
N MET A 226 -11.42 6.07 -2.41
CA MET A 226 -10.40 6.04 -1.37
C MET A 226 -11.11 6.09 -0.01
N ILE A 227 -10.77 5.15 0.87
CA ILE A 227 -11.29 5.12 2.24
C ILE A 227 -10.21 5.67 3.17
N ALA A 228 -10.49 6.80 3.80
CA ALA A 228 -9.59 7.36 4.80
C ALA A 228 -9.78 6.64 6.13
N LEU A 229 -8.72 6.00 6.60
CA LEU A 229 -8.67 5.34 7.92
C LEU A 229 -7.67 6.12 8.76
N ASP A 230 -8.06 7.33 9.18
CA ASP A 230 -7.13 8.28 9.80
C ASP A 230 -7.67 8.86 11.13
N GLY A 231 -8.72 8.26 11.67
CA GLY A 231 -9.33 8.76 12.90
C GLY A 231 -9.91 10.16 12.74
N GLY A 232 -10.21 10.57 11.50
CA GLY A 232 -10.72 11.90 11.22
C GLY A 232 -9.64 12.98 11.19
N ARG A 233 -8.35 12.60 11.09
CA ARG A 233 -7.26 13.58 11.12
C ARG A 233 -7.39 14.63 10.00
N HIS A 234 -7.77 14.19 8.80
CA HIS A 234 -7.92 15.12 7.66
C HIS A 234 -9.08 16.12 7.84
N LEU A 235 -9.97 15.88 8.81
CA LEU A 235 -11.10 16.77 9.12
C LEU A 235 -10.78 17.74 10.25
N ASN A 236 -9.56 17.70 10.79
CA ASN A 236 -9.20 18.57 11.93
C ASN A 236 -9.21 20.03 11.48
N TRP A 237 -10.11 20.81 12.10
CA TRP A 237 -10.37 22.20 11.73
C TRP A 237 -9.76 23.20 12.70
N ARG A 238 -9.15 22.71 13.77
CA ARG A 238 -8.54 23.58 14.79
C ARG A 238 -7.05 23.78 14.48
N PRO A 239 -6.65 24.94 13.96
CA PRO A 239 -5.24 25.14 13.57
C PRO A 239 -4.29 25.22 14.76
N ASP A 240 -4.80 25.45 15.97
CA ASP A 240 -3.97 25.67 17.16
C ASP A 240 -4.04 24.50 18.16
N ALA A 241 -4.48 23.34 17.76
CA ALA A 241 -4.56 22.18 18.64
C ALA A 241 -3.20 21.46 18.72
N SER A 242 -2.10 22.22 18.70
CA SER A 242 -0.73 21.69 18.84
C SER A 242 -0.23 21.90 20.27
#